data_53e1201b8df1665cf0a6ed9425f6de84
#
_entry.id   53e1201b8df1665cf0a6ed9425f6de84
#
_cell.length_a   1.000
_cell.length_b   1.000
_cell.length_c   1.000
_cell.angle_alpha   90.00
_cell.angle_beta   90.00
_cell.angle_gamma   90.00
#
_symmetry.space_group_name_H-M   'P 1'
#
loop_
_entity.id
_entity.type
_entity.pdbx_description
1 polymer ?
#
loop_
_entity_poly.entity_id
_entity_poly.type
_entity_poly.pdbx_seq_one_letter_code
_entity_poly.pdbx_strand_id
1 'polypeptide(L)'
;MTGKDEGRREDKGVWFDAVERTPAGLKGAARSIARTLGAGTPAPAEYAPAIPFSDLVAFQSIKKQRELANMFGLANPFYHIHEGRLGATTVSDGRKLVNFASYDYLGLNQTPAVASAAKAAIEEMGTSVSASRVVAGERLLHQKLEKALADFYESEDCIAYVSGHATNVSTIAALMNPDDLIVHDSLMHNSGIMGAKLSRATTLAFRHNNLEDLEKVLKENRSKHKNTLILTEGLYSMDGDFPDLPRLIEIKKRFGCWLMVDEAHSLGVLGKTGRGVAEHYGVDPRQVDLWMGTLSKTLGSCGGYICGHKDLIEVLKYHSPGFVYSVGLPPPGTAAALAALELLKAEPDRVQRLRENGHFFLEEAKKAGLDTMTSAGYSVVPIMIGCSIRAVRLTERLLARGINALPIIHPAVPMKAARLRFFITSEHTQEQIRSTIEIVAAELSGIAKRQSLVERATLAVVGR
;
A
#
# COMPACT_ATOMS: atom_id res chain seq x y z
N MET A 1 51.78 4.97 -5.42
CA MET A 1 51.02 6.05 -4.80
C MET A 1 49.56 5.74 -5.11
N THR A 2 49.00 4.92 -4.31
CA THR A 2 47.93 4.99 -3.35
C THR A 2 46.73 5.84 -3.80
N GLY A 3 45.77 5.22 -4.49
CA GLY A 3 44.40 5.69 -4.67
C GLY A 3 43.46 4.89 -3.79
N LYS A 4 42.83 5.53 -2.86
CA LYS A 4 41.89 4.95 -1.89
C LYS A 4 40.58 4.55 -2.59
N ASP A 5 40.24 3.31 -2.47
CA ASP A 5 38.96 2.70 -2.83
C ASP A 5 37.91 3.12 -1.77
N GLU A 6 37.07 4.09 -2.08
CA GLU A 6 35.93 4.46 -1.24
C GLU A 6 34.77 3.51 -1.55
N GLY A 7 34.62 2.50 -0.67
CA GLY A 7 33.54 1.52 -0.71
C GLY A 7 32.15 2.17 -0.66
N ARG A 8 31.41 2.02 -1.74
CA ARG A 8 29.96 2.27 -1.79
C ARG A 8 29.25 1.38 -0.79
N ARG A 9 28.75 1.95 0.29
CA ARG A 9 27.74 1.29 1.13
C ARG A 9 26.45 1.16 0.34
N GLU A 10 26.10 -0.06 -0.03
CA GLU A 10 24.77 -0.41 -0.52
C GLU A 10 23.74 -0.10 0.56
N ASP A 11 22.84 0.82 0.25
CA ASP A 11 21.68 1.16 1.07
C ASP A 11 20.62 0.06 0.92
N LYS A 12 20.81 -1.03 1.69
CA LYS A 12 19.83 -2.13 1.76
C LYS A 12 18.63 -1.64 2.54
N GLY A 13 17.46 -1.70 1.89
CA GLY A 13 16.19 -1.24 2.45
C GLY A 13 15.95 -1.65 3.90
N VAL A 14 15.85 -0.68 4.78
CA VAL A 14 15.99 -0.74 6.25
C VAL A 14 14.84 -1.46 6.99
N TRP A 15 14.00 -2.21 6.29
CA TRP A 15 12.76 -2.72 6.91
C TRP A 15 12.88 -4.05 7.65
N PHE A 16 13.98 -4.84 7.49
CA PHE A 16 14.07 -6.19 8.07
C PHE A 16 15.43 -6.60 8.67
N ASP A 17 16.50 -5.81 8.55
CA ASP A 17 17.83 -6.20 9.05
C ASP A 17 18.00 -6.15 10.58
N ALA A 18 17.01 -5.68 11.34
CA ALA A 18 17.09 -5.62 12.79
C ALA A 18 16.79 -6.95 13.53
N VAL A 19 16.30 -7.96 12.83
CA VAL A 19 15.88 -9.25 13.44
C VAL A 19 16.93 -10.35 13.28
N GLU A 20 17.87 -10.25 12.37
CA GLU A 20 18.81 -11.37 12.05
C GLU A 20 20.22 -11.27 12.67
N ARG A 21 20.55 -10.25 13.45
CA ARG A 21 21.86 -10.14 14.08
C ARG A 21 21.83 -10.31 15.59
N THR A 22 21.50 -11.52 16.04
CA THR A 22 21.85 -11.96 17.39
C THR A 22 22.81 -13.16 17.33
N PRO A 23 23.79 -13.28 18.29
CA PRO A 23 24.81 -14.32 18.30
C PRO A 23 24.31 -15.77 18.47
N ALA A 24 23.02 -16.02 18.39
CA ALA A 24 22.41 -17.34 18.53
C ALA A 24 22.79 -18.32 17.40
N GLY A 25 23.11 -17.83 16.21
CA GLY A 25 23.49 -18.68 15.07
C GLY A 25 24.80 -19.46 15.29
N LEU A 26 25.77 -18.87 15.98
CA LEU A 26 27.07 -19.52 16.27
C LEU A 26 26.96 -20.61 17.34
N LYS A 27 26.02 -20.48 18.30
CA LYS A 27 25.76 -21.53 19.31
C LYS A 27 25.02 -22.73 18.75
N GLY A 28 24.20 -22.56 17.69
CA GLY A 28 23.51 -23.63 16.98
C GLY A 28 24.45 -24.51 16.18
N ALA A 29 25.42 -23.91 15.47
CA ALA A 29 26.42 -24.65 14.69
C ALA A 29 27.38 -25.49 15.58
N ALA A 30 27.81 -24.93 16.70
CA ALA A 30 28.67 -25.67 17.66
C ALA A 30 27.94 -26.87 18.29
N ARG A 31 26.62 -26.76 18.56
CA ARG A 31 25.82 -27.89 19.06
C ARG A 31 25.57 -28.98 18.01
N SER A 32 25.47 -28.63 16.73
CA SER A 32 25.34 -29.62 15.65
C SER A 32 26.60 -30.44 15.51
N ILE A 33 27.78 -29.82 15.56
CA ILE A 33 29.08 -30.52 15.44
C ILE A 33 29.34 -31.47 16.64
N ALA A 34 28.96 -31.06 17.87
CA ALA A 34 29.11 -31.93 19.06
C ALA A 34 28.18 -33.16 19.01
N ARG A 35 27.03 -33.08 18.37
CA ARG A 35 26.13 -34.23 18.12
C ARG A 35 26.72 -35.27 17.15
N THR A 36 27.48 -34.80 16.18
CA THR A 36 28.11 -35.69 15.14
C THR A 36 29.32 -36.43 15.67
N LEU A 37 29.93 -35.97 16.77
CA LEU A 37 31.15 -36.54 17.35
C LEU A 37 30.92 -37.57 18.49
N GLY A 38 29.69 -38.06 18.70
CA GLY A 38 29.42 -39.20 19.61
C GLY A 38 29.60 -38.88 21.11
N ALA A 39 29.61 -37.62 21.52
CA ALA A 39 29.52 -37.27 22.94
C ALA A 39 28.14 -37.66 23.45
N GLY A 40 28.06 -38.47 24.51
CA GLY A 40 26.85 -39.03 25.10
C GLY A 40 25.73 -38.01 25.21
N THR A 41 24.49 -38.48 25.04
CA THR A 41 23.26 -37.67 25.09
C THR A 41 23.31 -36.77 26.34
N PRO A 42 23.43 -35.45 26.20
CA PRO A 42 23.35 -34.58 27.36
C PRO A 42 21.94 -34.74 27.97
N ALA A 43 21.87 -34.70 29.31
CA ALA A 43 20.61 -34.64 30.04
C ALA A 43 19.69 -33.61 29.36
N PRO A 44 18.35 -33.83 29.32
CA PRO A 44 17.44 -32.90 28.67
C PRO A 44 17.73 -31.50 29.24
N ALA A 45 18.19 -30.62 28.36
CA ALA A 45 18.46 -29.25 28.75
C ALA A 45 17.14 -28.67 29.27
N GLU A 46 17.11 -28.15 30.50
CA GLU A 46 16.01 -27.34 30.99
C GLU A 46 15.83 -26.21 29.97
N TYR A 47 14.72 -26.21 29.27
CA TYR A 47 14.44 -25.13 28.31
C TYR A 47 14.18 -23.86 29.12
N ALA A 48 14.86 -22.78 28.77
CA ALA A 48 14.54 -21.49 29.32
C ALA A 48 13.06 -21.14 29.04
N PRO A 49 12.32 -20.59 30.00
CA PRO A 49 10.95 -20.16 29.78
C PRO A 49 10.88 -19.15 28.63
N ALA A 50 9.76 -19.10 27.92
CA ALA A 50 9.54 -18.07 26.91
C ALA A 50 9.65 -16.68 27.55
N ILE A 51 10.27 -15.75 26.83
CA ILE A 51 10.35 -14.36 27.29
C ILE A 51 8.94 -13.77 27.41
N PRO A 52 8.66 -12.92 28.41
CA PRO A 52 7.40 -12.17 28.47
C PRO A 52 7.16 -11.36 27.19
N PHE A 53 5.91 -11.20 26.77
CA PHE A 53 5.57 -10.37 25.60
C PHE A 53 6.05 -8.92 25.75
N SER A 54 6.12 -8.42 27.01
CA SER A 54 6.69 -7.10 27.32
C SER A 54 8.17 -6.96 26.93
N ASP A 55 8.90 -8.06 26.83
CA ASP A 55 10.35 -8.06 26.54
C ASP A 55 10.64 -8.27 25.05
N LEU A 56 9.59 -8.46 24.23
CA LEU A 56 9.76 -8.51 22.78
C LEU A 56 10.36 -7.20 22.27
N VAL A 57 11.35 -7.31 21.38
CA VAL A 57 12.01 -6.15 20.73
C VAL A 57 10.99 -5.19 20.12
N ALA A 58 9.94 -5.74 19.46
CA ALA A 58 8.87 -4.95 18.89
C ALA A 58 8.10 -4.14 19.95
N PHE A 59 7.77 -4.75 21.09
CA PHE A 59 7.06 -4.05 22.16
C PHE A 59 7.93 -2.98 22.83
N GLN A 60 9.20 -3.29 23.07
CA GLN A 60 10.17 -2.32 23.62
C GLN A 60 10.36 -1.12 22.66
N SER A 61 10.35 -1.35 21.36
CA SER A 61 10.39 -0.27 20.36
C SER A 61 9.16 0.65 20.46
N ILE A 62 7.96 0.06 20.57
CA ILE A 62 6.71 0.82 20.77
C ILE A 62 6.75 1.63 22.06
N LYS A 63 7.24 1.02 23.16
CA LYS A 63 7.37 1.69 24.46
C LYS A 63 8.28 2.91 24.35
N LYS A 64 9.47 2.76 23.75
CA LYS A 64 10.42 3.87 23.54
C LYS A 64 9.81 5.00 22.68
N GLN A 65 9.05 4.66 21.63
CA GLN A 65 8.36 5.66 20.82
C GLN A 65 7.32 6.44 21.62
N ARG A 66 6.55 5.76 22.50
CA ARG A 66 5.57 6.40 23.39
C ARG A 66 6.24 7.29 24.41
N GLU A 67 7.33 6.83 25.03
CA GLU A 67 8.12 7.63 25.98
C GLU A 67 8.66 8.90 25.31
N LEU A 68 9.20 8.77 24.09
CA LEU A 68 9.66 9.91 23.31
C LEU A 68 8.51 10.88 22.99
N ALA A 69 7.37 10.38 22.54
CA ALA A 69 6.19 11.22 22.27
C ALA A 69 5.75 11.98 23.53
N ASN A 70 5.69 11.30 24.70
CA ASN A 70 5.33 11.91 25.97
C ASN A 70 6.32 13.01 26.39
N MET A 71 7.63 12.83 26.19
CA MET A 71 8.65 13.85 26.46
C MET A 71 8.42 15.14 25.65
N PHE A 72 7.83 15.03 24.46
CA PHE A 72 7.48 16.17 23.62
C PHE A 72 6.02 16.63 23.80
N GLY A 73 5.27 16.07 24.74
CA GLY A 73 3.86 16.37 24.94
C GLY A 73 2.99 16.06 23.72
N LEU A 74 3.30 14.98 22.99
CA LEU A 74 2.57 14.55 21.81
C LEU A 74 1.62 13.40 22.16
N ALA A 75 0.36 13.50 21.70
CA ALA A 75 -0.60 12.41 21.76
C ALA A 75 -0.35 11.39 20.63
N ASN A 76 -0.94 10.21 20.76
CA ASN A 76 -0.94 9.23 19.68
C ASN A 76 -1.81 9.73 18.51
N PRO A 77 -1.27 9.96 17.31
CA PRO A 77 -2.04 10.45 16.16
C PRO A 77 -2.87 9.36 15.47
N PHE A 78 -2.80 8.11 15.93
CA PHE A 78 -3.42 6.95 15.29
C PHE A 78 -4.56 6.39 16.14
N TYR A 79 -5.40 5.55 15.52
CA TYR A 79 -6.51 4.83 16.15
C TYR A 79 -7.63 5.74 16.69
N HIS A 80 -7.85 6.91 16.07
CA HIS A 80 -9.02 7.73 16.37
C HIS A 80 -10.29 7.00 15.96
N ILE A 81 -11.33 7.09 16.81
CA ILE A 81 -12.65 6.51 16.52
C ILE A 81 -13.40 7.46 15.60
N HIS A 82 -13.90 6.93 14.50
CA HIS A 82 -14.76 7.66 13.57
C HIS A 82 -16.19 7.17 13.68
N GLU A 83 -17.14 8.09 13.74
CA GLU A 83 -18.56 7.83 13.83
C GLU A 83 -19.24 8.02 12.47
N GLY A 84 -20.21 7.17 12.17
CA GLY A 84 -20.97 7.23 10.92
C GLY A 84 -20.18 6.85 9.68
N ARG A 85 -20.45 7.52 8.58
CA ARG A 85 -19.80 7.27 7.28
C ARG A 85 -18.48 8.01 7.17
N LEU A 86 -17.47 7.35 6.61
CA LEU A 86 -16.15 7.94 6.38
C LEU A 86 -16.04 8.40 4.91
N GLY A 87 -16.12 9.71 4.68
CA GLY A 87 -16.01 10.32 3.35
C GLY A 87 -15.13 11.57 3.36
N ALA A 88 -15.47 12.59 2.58
CA ALA A 88 -14.80 13.91 2.60
C ALA A 88 -14.97 14.63 3.95
N THR A 89 -15.94 14.22 4.75
CA THR A 89 -16.10 14.62 6.15
C THR A 89 -16.31 13.41 7.04
N THR A 90 -15.97 13.52 8.32
CA THR A 90 -16.17 12.49 9.34
C THR A 90 -16.50 13.14 10.67
N VAL A 91 -16.98 12.36 11.62
CA VAL A 91 -17.11 12.76 13.01
C VAL A 91 -16.13 11.96 13.84
N SER A 92 -15.36 12.60 14.70
CA SER A 92 -14.47 11.97 15.66
C SER A 92 -14.49 12.76 16.95
N ASP A 93 -14.64 12.08 18.09
CA ASP A 93 -14.80 12.70 19.41
C ASP A 93 -15.92 13.79 19.42
N GLY A 94 -17.06 13.50 18.77
CA GLY A 94 -18.22 14.39 18.66
C GLY A 94 -17.99 15.64 17.79
N ARG A 95 -16.85 15.77 17.10
CA ARG A 95 -16.52 16.91 16.25
C ARG A 95 -16.53 16.52 14.77
N LYS A 96 -17.17 17.37 13.95
CA LYS A 96 -17.14 17.23 12.50
C LYS A 96 -15.77 17.71 11.96
N LEU A 97 -15.12 16.88 11.17
CA LEU A 97 -13.82 17.13 10.57
C LEU A 97 -13.90 17.07 9.05
N VAL A 98 -13.17 17.93 8.34
CA VAL A 98 -12.81 17.70 6.94
C VAL A 98 -11.80 16.57 6.91
N ASN A 99 -12.03 15.54 6.09
CA ASN A 99 -11.33 14.28 6.21
C ASN A 99 -10.49 13.94 4.98
N PHE A 100 -9.20 13.99 5.12
CA PHE A 100 -8.22 13.61 4.10
C PHE A 100 -7.57 12.25 4.38
N ALA A 101 -8.22 11.38 5.15
CA ALA A 101 -7.72 10.04 5.48
C ALA A 101 -8.60 8.89 4.92
N SER A 102 -9.61 9.20 4.11
CA SER A 102 -10.47 8.19 3.47
C SER A 102 -9.96 7.78 2.10
N TYR A 103 -10.04 6.47 1.79
CA TYR A 103 -9.77 5.90 0.47
C TYR A 103 -11.01 5.86 -0.45
N ASP A 104 -12.15 6.37 -0.01
CA ASP A 104 -13.38 6.46 -0.80
C ASP A 104 -13.27 7.61 -1.81
N TYR A 105 -12.40 7.44 -2.81
CA TYR A 105 -12.00 8.50 -3.74
C TYR A 105 -13.17 9.12 -4.49
N LEU A 106 -14.18 8.32 -4.81
CA LEU A 106 -15.35 8.74 -5.60
C LEU A 106 -16.63 8.90 -4.76
N GLY A 107 -16.56 8.70 -3.44
CA GLY A 107 -17.73 8.77 -2.56
C GLY A 107 -18.75 7.65 -2.80
N LEU A 108 -18.34 6.53 -3.40
CA LEU A 108 -19.25 5.45 -3.77
C LEU A 108 -19.77 4.65 -2.56
N ASN A 109 -18.94 4.48 -1.53
CA ASN A 109 -19.32 3.82 -0.29
C ASN A 109 -20.55 4.45 0.40
N GLN A 110 -20.80 5.74 0.12
CA GLN A 110 -21.90 6.49 0.76
C GLN A 110 -23.19 6.48 -0.06
N THR A 111 -23.16 5.93 -1.27
CA THR A 111 -24.33 5.96 -2.17
C THR A 111 -25.44 5.01 -1.71
N PRO A 112 -26.71 5.41 -1.85
CA PRO A 112 -27.85 4.53 -1.55
C PRO A 112 -27.84 3.23 -2.37
N ALA A 113 -27.41 3.29 -3.62
CA ALA A 113 -27.38 2.14 -4.52
C ALA A 113 -26.45 1.03 -4.00
N VAL A 114 -25.23 1.39 -3.56
CA VAL A 114 -24.27 0.44 -2.97
C VAL A 114 -24.81 -0.17 -1.68
N ALA A 115 -25.38 0.68 -0.79
CA ALA A 115 -25.97 0.20 0.46
C ALA A 115 -27.18 -0.73 0.23
N SER A 116 -28.02 -0.44 -0.75
CA SER A 116 -29.19 -1.27 -1.11
C SER A 116 -28.77 -2.63 -1.67
N ALA A 117 -27.76 -2.64 -2.55
CA ALA A 117 -27.21 -3.90 -3.08
C ALA A 117 -26.65 -4.80 -1.98
N ALA A 118 -25.92 -4.23 -1.01
CA ALA A 118 -25.40 -4.99 0.13
C ALA A 118 -26.54 -5.56 1.00
N LYS A 119 -27.57 -4.79 1.29
CA LYS A 119 -28.74 -5.25 2.08
C LYS A 119 -29.49 -6.38 1.38
N ALA A 120 -29.76 -6.26 0.10
CA ALA A 120 -30.41 -7.30 -0.68
C ALA A 120 -29.60 -8.61 -0.68
N ALA A 121 -28.28 -8.53 -0.78
CA ALA A 121 -27.41 -9.69 -0.70
C ALA A 121 -27.41 -10.36 0.69
N ILE A 122 -27.59 -9.59 1.78
CA ILE A 122 -27.78 -10.16 3.13
C ILE A 122 -29.10 -10.93 3.22
N GLU A 123 -30.17 -10.37 2.70
CA GLU A 123 -31.51 -10.97 2.74
C GLU A 123 -31.55 -12.28 1.92
N GLU A 124 -30.89 -12.32 0.77
CA GLU A 124 -30.90 -13.48 -0.12
C GLU A 124 -29.89 -14.57 0.31
N MET A 125 -28.67 -14.19 0.70
CA MET A 125 -27.53 -15.10 0.85
C MET A 125 -26.90 -15.13 2.24
N GLY A 126 -27.36 -14.28 3.16
CA GLY A 126 -26.78 -14.13 4.50
C GLY A 126 -25.50 -13.29 4.49
N THR A 127 -24.82 -13.26 5.64
CA THR A 127 -23.65 -12.40 5.89
C THR A 127 -22.32 -13.02 5.49
N SER A 128 -22.30 -14.35 5.26
CA SER A 128 -21.08 -15.12 4.89
C SER A 128 -21.45 -16.28 3.98
N VAL A 129 -20.49 -16.71 3.17
CA VAL A 129 -20.63 -17.97 2.40
C VAL A 129 -20.23 -19.20 3.20
N SER A 130 -19.64 -19.02 4.38
CA SER A 130 -19.30 -20.04 5.39
C SER A 130 -18.48 -21.24 4.88
N ALA A 131 -17.78 -21.08 3.76
CA ALA A 131 -16.91 -22.09 3.16
C ALA A 131 -15.89 -21.43 2.22
N SER A 132 -14.79 -22.14 1.92
CA SER A 132 -13.92 -21.73 0.80
C SER A 132 -14.65 -21.95 -0.53
N ARG A 133 -14.30 -21.15 -1.53
CA ARG A 133 -14.93 -21.20 -2.86
C ARG A 133 -14.72 -22.57 -3.52
N VAL A 134 -13.59 -23.21 -3.27
CA VAL A 134 -13.25 -24.54 -3.81
C VAL A 134 -14.19 -25.64 -3.30
N VAL A 135 -14.75 -25.49 -2.09
CA VAL A 135 -15.60 -26.51 -1.47
C VAL A 135 -17.10 -26.22 -1.69
N ALA A 136 -17.63 -25.23 -0.97
CA ALA A 136 -19.08 -24.91 -1.01
C ALA A 136 -19.36 -23.39 -0.98
N GLY A 137 -18.31 -22.56 -0.98
CA GLY A 137 -18.41 -21.09 -0.87
C GLY A 137 -18.66 -20.37 -2.18
N GLU A 138 -18.65 -21.06 -3.33
CA GLU A 138 -18.86 -20.43 -4.63
C GLU A 138 -20.28 -19.89 -4.76
N ARG A 139 -20.42 -18.67 -5.29
CA ARG A 139 -21.72 -18.02 -5.53
C ARG A 139 -21.73 -17.39 -6.92
N LEU A 140 -22.90 -17.37 -7.56
CA LEU A 140 -23.09 -16.67 -8.82
C LEU A 140 -22.71 -15.19 -8.73
N LEU A 141 -22.87 -14.59 -7.55
CA LEU A 141 -22.49 -13.20 -7.29
C LEU A 141 -20.98 -12.97 -7.40
N HIS A 142 -20.14 -13.95 -6.98
CA HIS A 142 -18.68 -13.87 -7.18
C HIS A 142 -18.34 -13.85 -8.67
N GLN A 143 -18.95 -14.76 -9.45
CA GLN A 143 -18.72 -14.85 -10.89
C GLN A 143 -19.18 -13.58 -11.63
N LYS A 144 -20.30 -12.97 -11.20
CA LYS A 144 -20.75 -11.68 -11.74
C LYS A 144 -19.76 -10.56 -11.48
N LEU A 145 -19.20 -10.47 -10.26
CA LEU A 145 -18.18 -9.47 -9.91
C LEU A 145 -16.90 -9.69 -10.73
N GLU A 146 -16.41 -10.93 -10.78
CA GLU A 146 -15.21 -11.30 -11.54
C GLU A 146 -15.36 -11.01 -13.03
N LYS A 147 -16.50 -11.38 -13.62
CA LYS A 147 -16.82 -11.06 -15.01
C LYS A 147 -16.85 -9.54 -15.25
N ALA A 148 -17.49 -8.77 -14.37
CA ALA A 148 -17.57 -7.33 -14.51
C ALA A 148 -16.20 -6.64 -14.40
N LEU A 149 -15.31 -7.16 -13.54
CA LEU A 149 -13.92 -6.70 -13.41
C LEU A 149 -13.08 -7.10 -14.63
N ALA A 150 -13.20 -8.34 -15.13
CA ALA A 150 -12.53 -8.79 -16.33
C ALA A 150 -12.91 -7.92 -17.54
N ASP A 151 -14.20 -7.65 -17.72
CA ASP A 151 -14.71 -6.78 -18.80
C ASP A 151 -14.22 -5.33 -18.65
N PHE A 152 -14.09 -4.84 -17.40
CA PHE A 152 -13.59 -3.51 -17.14
C PHE A 152 -12.12 -3.33 -17.54
N TYR A 153 -11.29 -4.36 -17.34
CA TYR A 153 -9.88 -4.37 -17.75
C TYR A 153 -9.63 -4.97 -19.12
N GLU A 154 -10.68 -5.36 -19.86
CA GLU A 154 -10.57 -6.06 -21.15
C GLU A 154 -9.69 -7.32 -21.07
N SER A 155 -9.72 -7.99 -19.91
CA SER A 155 -9.00 -9.22 -19.60
C SER A 155 -9.85 -10.45 -19.86
N GLU A 156 -9.21 -11.62 -20.03
CA GLU A 156 -9.93 -12.87 -20.33
C GLU A 156 -10.70 -13.40 -19.11
N ASP A 157 -10.15 -13.28 -17.90
CA ASP A 157 -10.78 -13.75 -16.66
C ASP A 157 -10.30 -12.91 -15.45
N CYS A 158 -10.94 -13.14 -14.30
CA CYS A 158 -10.63 -12.49 -13.03
C CYS A 158 -10.84 -13.45 -11.86
N ILE A 159 -10.09 -13.26 -10.78
CA ILE A 159 -10.24 -13.94 -9.51
C ILE A 159 -10.30 -12.92 -8.36
N ALA A 160 -11.30 -13.04 -7.47
CA ALA A 160 -11.48 -12.14 -6.34
C ALA A 160 -11.10 -12.80 -5.00
N TYR A 161 -10.38 -12.03 -4.16
CA TYR A 161 -9.86 -12.41 -2.86
C TYR A 161 -10.51 -11.60 -1.75
N VAL A 162 -10.45 -12.11 -0.51
CA VAL A 162 -11.04 -11.44 0.67
C VAL A 162 -10.26 -10.21 1.15
N SER A 163 -9.08 -9.94 0.62
CA SER A 163 -8.22 -8.82 1.02
C SER A 163 -7.29 -8.40 -0.11
N GLY A 164 -7.15 -7.09 -0.38
CA GLY A 164 -6.16 -6.58 -1.33
C GLY A 164 -4.72 -6.94 -0.96
N HIS A 165 -4.38 -6.93 0.33
CA HIS A 165 -3.06 -7.37 0.80
C HIS A 165 -2.84 -8.86 0.50
N ALA A 166 -3.81 -9.73 0.84
CA ALA A 166 -3.72 -11.16 0.56
C ALA A 166 -3.68 -11.46 -0.94
N THR A 167 -4.28 -10.63 -1.78
CA THR A 167 -4.22 -10.75 -3.25
C THR A 167 -2.78 -10.72 -3.75
N ASN A 168 -2.02 -9.66 -3.43
CA ASN A 168 -0.61 -9.56 -3.82
C ASN A 168 0.22 -10.71 -3.25
N VAL A 169 0.12 -10.93 -1.93
CA VAL A 169 0.90 -11.96 -1.23
C VAL A 169 0.67 -13.34 -1.83
N SER A 170 -0.59 -13.72 -2.03
CA SER A 170 -0.93 -15.06 -2.50
C SER A 170 -0.67 -15.26 -3.99
N THR A 171 -0.93 -14.26 -4.82
CA THR A 171 -0.69 -14.31 -6.27
C THR A 171 0.79 -14.47 -6.57
N ILE A 172 1.63 -13.61 -6.01
CA ILE A 172 3.07 -13.62 -6.27
C ILE A 172 3.70 -14.90 -5.74
N ALA A 173 3.30 -15.35 -4.53
CA ALA A 173 3.81 -16.58 -3.94
C ALA A 173 3.36 -17.85 -4.68
N ALA A 174 2.19 -17.84 -5.33
CA ALA A 174 1.71 -18.97 -6.13
C ALA A 174 2.34 -19.01 -7.53
N LEU A 175 2.71 -17.85 -8.08
CA LEU A 175 3.18 -17.72 -9.46
C LEU A 175 4.70 -17.89 -9.59
N MET A 176 5.46 -17.39 -8.62
CA MET A 176 6.91 -17.33 -8.67
C MET A 176 7.56 -18.38 -7.75
N ASN A 177 8.75 -18.84 -8.10
CA ASN A 177 9.49 -19.88 -7.39
C ASN A 177 11.00 -19.54 -7.31
N PRO A 178 11.85 -20.34 -6.61
CA PRO A 178 13.28 -20.04 -6.41
C PRO A 178 14.12 -19.85 -7.68
N ASP A 179 13.71 -20.42 -8.80
CA ASP A 179 14.43 -20.30 -10.09
C ASP A 179 14.06 -19.00 -10.84
N ASP A 180 13.14 -18.21 -10.31
CA ASP A 180 12.60 -17.03 -10.95
C ASP A 180 13.20 -15.74 -10.37
N LEU A 181 12.99 -14.63 -11.08
CA LEU A 181 13.38 -13.28 -10.69
C LEU A 181 12.15 -12.39 -10.52
N ILE A 182 12.12 -11.64 -9.44
CA ILE A 182 11.16 -10.54 -9.24
C ILE A 182 11.95 -9.23 -9.22
N VAL A 183 11.59 -8.30 -10.10
CA VAL A 183 12.15 -6.95 -10.12
C VAL A 183 11.04 -5.96 -9.80
N HIS A 184 11.18 -5.21 -8.71
CA HIS A 184 10.13 -4.33 -8.25
C HIS A 184 10.61 -2.89 -8.07
N ASP A 185 9.69 -1.93 -8.20
CA ASP A 185 9.95 -0.55 -7.81
C ASP A 185 10.29 -0.47 -6.31
N SER A 186 11.24 0.38 -5.94
CA SER A 186 11.67 0.54 -4.53
C SER A 186 10.57 1.05 -3.59
N LEU A 187 9.51 1.66 -4.13
CA LEU A 187 8.32 2.10 -3.39
C LEU A 187 7.12 1.13 -3.52
N MET A 188 7.33 -0.06 -4.09
CA MET A 188 6.28 -1.08 -4.17
C MET A 188 5.65 -1.35 -2.81
N HIS A 189 4.33 -1.47 -2.76
CA HIS A 189 3.57 -1.73 -1.54
C HIS A 189 4.06 -3.00 -0.81
N ASN A 190 4.05 -2.97 0.51
CA ASN A 190 4.52 -4.07 1.37
C ASN A 190 3.95 -5.44 0.98
N SER A 191 2.70 -5.52 0.54
CA SER A 191 2.09 -6.79 0.12
C SER A 191 2.81 -7.42 -1.08
N GLY A 192 3.29 -6.64 -2.06
CA GLY A 192 4.11 -7.13 -3.16
C GLY A 192 5.44 -7.68 -2.66
N ILE A 193 6.10 -6.97 -1.75
CA ILE A 193 7.35 -7.40 -1.13
C ILE A 193 7.17 -8.69 -0.31
N MET A 194 6.06 -8.80 0.43
CA MET A 194 5.77 -10.02 1.20
C MET A 194 5.48 -11.22 0.29
N GLY A 195 4.76 -11.01 -0.82
CA GLY A 195 4.56 -12.06 -1.82
C GLY A 195 5.88 -12.52 -2.45
N ALA A 196 6.75 -11.57 -2.79
CA ALA A 196 8.09 -11.87 -3.31
C ALA A 196 8.93 -12.68 -2.31
N LYS A 197 8.92 -12.33 -1.04
CA LYS A 197 9.62 -13.12 0.00
C LYS A 197 9.09 -14.54 0.14
N LEU A 198 7.78 -14.72 0.11
CA LEU A 198 7.14 -16.03 0.25
C LEU A 198 7.40 -16.93 -0.96
N SER A 199 7.53 -16.38 -2.16
CA SER A 199 7.87 -17.12 -3.38
C SER A 199 9.27 -17.72 -3.35
N ARG A 200 10.18 -17.16 -2.53
CA ARG A 200 11.60 -17.46 -2.49
C ARG A 200 12.35 -17.15 -3.80
N ALA A 201 11.74 -16.47 -4.74
CA ALA A 201 12.40 -16.00 -5.94
C ALA A 201 13.49 -14.98 -5.61
N THR A 202 14.51 -14.88 -6.48
CA THR A 202 15.47 -13.78 -6.39
C THR A 202 14.72 -12.48 -6.54
N THR A 203 14.89 -11.59 -5.56
CA THR A 203 14.13 -10.31 -5.53
C THR A 203 15.10 -9.14 -5.57
N LEU A 204 14.94 -8.26 -6.55
CA LEU A 204 15.75 -7.06 -6.76
C LEU A 204 14.86 -5.84 -6.88
N ALA A 205 15.30 -4.73 -6.27
CA ALA A 205 14.61 -3.45 -6.42
C ALA A 205 15.33 -2.59 -7.48
N PHE A 206 14.55 -1.83 -8.25
CA PHE A 206 15.06 -0.69 -9.01
C PHE A 206 14.62 0.62 -8.37
N ARG A 207 15.37 1.69 -8.59
CA ARG A 207 15.04 3.01 -8.05
C ARG A 207 13.69 3.49 -8.55
N HIS A 208 12.92 4.11 -7.66
CA HIS A 208 11.57 4.55 -7.92
C HIS A 208 11.42 5.29 -9.26
N ASN A 209 10.50 4.81 -10.10
CA ASN A 209 10.19 5.31 -11.44
C ASN A 209 11.40 5.48 -12.37
N ASN A 210 12.55 4.84 -12.06
CA ASN A 210 13.77 4.91 -12.88
C ASN A 210 13.88 3.70 -13.81
N LEU A 211 13.41 3.85 -15.03
CA LEU A 211 13.35 2.75 -16.01
C LEU A 211 14.74 2.40 -16.59
N GLU A 212 15.72 3.32 -16.57
CA GLU A 212 17.11 3.02 -16.91
C GLU A 212 17.73 2.06 -15.88
N ASP A 213 17.41 2.26 -14.61
CA ASP A 213 17.84 1.37 -13.51
C ASP A 213 17.18 0.00 -13.63
N LEU A 214 15.86 -0.06 -13.95
CA LEU A 214 15.16 -1.31 -14.27
C LEU A 214 15.83 -2.06 -15.40
N GLU A 215 16.14 -1.39 -16.52
CA GLU A 215 16.83 -2.01 -17.65
C GLU A 215 18.20 -2.54 -17.28
N LYS A 216 18.95 -1.81 -16.45
CA LYS A 216 20.26 -2.26 -15.96
C LYS A 216 20.12 -3.53 -15.14
N VAL A 217 19.19 -3.58 -14.18
CA VAL A 217 18.91 -4.76 -13.35
C VAL A 217 18.55 -5.97 -14.23
N LEU A 218 17.69 -5.76 -15.23
CA LEU A 218 17.27 -6.82 -16.15
C LEU A 218 18.43 -7.31 -17.03
N LYS A 219 19.25 -6.43 -17.59
CA LYS A 219 20.44 -6.80 -18.40
C LYS A 219 21.40 -7.67 -17.62
N GLU A 220 21.61 -7.40 -16.34
CA GLU A 220 22.54 -8.11 -15.49
C GLU A 220 22.01 -9.44 -14.98
N ASN A 221 20.68 -9.63 -14.88
CA ASN A 221 20.10 -10.74 -14.13
C ASN A 221 19.11 -11.61 -14.91
N ARG A 222 18.40 -11.08 -15.92
CA ARG A 222 17.29 -11.80 -16.60
C ARG A 222 17.70 -13.17 -17.14
N SER A 223 18.87 -13.29 -17.73
CA SER A 223 19.36 -14.55 -18.34
C SER A 223 19.72 -15.64 -17.34
N LYS A 224 19.81 -15.30 -16.05
CA LYS A 224 20.14 -16.24 -14.97
C LYS A 224 18.92 -16.95 -14.39
N HIS A 225 17.71 -16.54 -14.78
CA HIS A 225 16.46 -16.98 -14.20
C HIS A 225 15.48 -17.47 -15.28
N LYS A 226 14.60 -18.41 -14.89
CA LYS A 226 13.63 -19.02 -15.78
C LYS A 226 12.57 -18.01 -16.22
N ASN A 227 11.87 -17.43 -15.28
CA ASN A 227 10.88 -16.40 -15.51
C ASN A 227 11.28 -15.11 -14.77
N THR A 228 10.70 -13.98 -15.18
CA THR A 228 10.88 -12.70 -14.50
C THR A 228 9.57 -11.97 -14.41
N LEU A 229 9.24 -11.48 -13.22
CA LEU A 229 8.08 -10.65 -12.94
C LEU A 229 8.53 -9.23 -12.57
N ILE A 230 8.04 -8.24 -13.31
CA ILE A 230 8.19 -6.83 -12.97
C ILE A 230 6.96 -6.40 -12.16
N LEU A 231 7.18 -5.78 -10.98
CA LEU A 231 6.11 -5.27 -10.11
C LEU A 231 6.18 -3.75 -10.02
N THR A 232 5.04 -3.09 -10.29
CA THR A 232 4.87 -1.64 -10.19
C THR A 232 3.46 -1.30 -9.70
N GLU A 233 3.25 -0.05 -9.23
CA GLU A 233 1.91 0.46 -8.91
C GLU A 233 1.41 1.36 -10.04
N GLY A 234 0.11 1.37 -10.30
CA GLY A 234 -0.51 2.29 -11.26
C GLY A 234 -0.55 3.73 -10.75
N LEU A 235 -0.66 3.92 -9.44
CA LEU A 235 -0.47 5.18 -8.72
C LEU A 235 0.16 4.86 -7.36
N TYR A 236 1.32 5.46 -7.06
CA TYR A 236 2.04 5.18 -5.82
C TYR A 236 1.40 5.86 -4.62
N SER A 237 1.10 5.06 -3.61
CA SER A 237 0.35 5.48 -2.43
C SER A 237 1.06 6.50 -1.54
N MET A 238 2.39 6.59 -1.64
CA MET A 238 3.22 7.46 -0.78
C MET A 238 3.49 8.82 -1.41
N ASP A 239 3.72 8.85 -2.70
CA ASP A 239 4.19 10.05 -3.41
C ASP A 239 3.13 10.62 -4.35
N GLY A 240 2.13 9.82 -4.75
CA GLY A 240 1.03 10.28 -5.61
C GLY A 240 1.44 10.49 -7.06
N ASP A 241 2.53 9.87 -7.48
CA ASP A 241 2.99 9.79 -8.86
C ASP A 241 2.70 8.40 -9.45
N PHE A 242 3.03 8.19 -10.70
CA PHE A 242 2.74 6.95 -11.44
C PHE A 242 3.83 6.66 -12.48
N PRO A 243 3.99 5.38 -12.89
CA PRO A 243 5.04 4.98 -13.81
C PRO A 243 4.73 5.34 -15.26
N ASP A 244 5.76 5.39 -16.11
CA ASP A 244 5.64 5.39 -17.57
C ASP A 244 5.28 3.98 -18.07
N LEU A 245 3.98 3.69 -18.11
CA LEU A 245 3.47 2.37 -18.50
C LEU A 245 3.83 1.99 -19.95
N PRO A 246 3.75 2.87 -20.97
CA PRO A 246 4.20 2.55 -22.32
C PRO A 246 5.61 1.98 -22.34
N ARG A 247 6.54 2.65 -21.69
CA ARG A 247 7.94 2.23 -21.66
C ARG A 247 8.16 0.95 -20.84
N LEU A 248 7.42 0.75 -19.75
CA LEU A 248 7.42 -0.53 -19.01
C LEU A 248 7.00 -1.70 -19.90
N ILE A 249 5.99 -1.51 -20.75
CA ILE A 249 5.52 -2.52 -21.71
C ILE A 249 6.60 -2.81 -22.76
N GLU A 250 7.30 -1.80 -23.25
CA GLU A 250 8.43 -2.00 -24.17
C GLU A 250 9.55 -2.82 -23.51
N ILE A 251 9.90 -2.48 -22.27
CA ILE A 251 10.93 -3.17 -21.49
C ILE A 251 10.51 -4.63 -21.25
N LYS A 252 9.29 -4.89 -20.77
CA LYS A 252 8.84 -6.26 -20.53
C LYS A 252 8.91 -7.12 -21.80
N LYS A 253 8.51 -6.57 -22.95
CA LYS A 253 8.56 -7.29 -24.25
C LYS A 253 10.01 -7.59 -24.64
N ARG A 254 10.89 -6.59 -24.55
CA ARG A 254 12.29 -6.74 -24.93
C ARG A 254 13.04 -7.75 -24.08
N PHE A 255 12.74 -7.84 -22.79
CA PHE A 255 13.38 -8.78 -21.88
C PHE A 255 12.61 -10.08 -21.66
N GLY A 256 11.44 -10.26 -22.27
CA GLY A 256 10.60 -11.44 -22.09
C GLY A 256 10.18 -11.62 -20.62
N CYS A 257 9.62 -10.58 -20.01
CA CYS A 257 9.14 -10.56 -18.63
C CYS A 257 7.62 -10.50 -18.55
N TRP A 258 7.06 -10.95 -17.46
CA TRP A 258 5.69 -10.59 -17.05
C TRP A 258 5.68 -9.23 -16.37
N LEU A 259 4.60 -8.48 -16.53
CA LEU A 259 4.35 -7.21 -15.88
C LEU A 259 3.07 -7.30 -15.04
N MET A 260 3.19 -7.04 -13.76
CA MET A 260 2.08 -6.87 -12.84
C MET A 260 1.99 -5.42 -12.40
N VAL A 261 0.80 -4.84 -12.55
CA VAL A 261 0.49 -3.47 -12.15
C VAL A 261 -0.55 -3.49 -11.04
N ASP A 262 -0.21 -2.90 -9.89
CA ASP A 262 -1.12 -2.74 -8.74
C ASP A 262 -1.91 -1.43 -8.90
N GLU A 263 -3.17 -1.55 -9.29
CA GLU A 263 -4.13 -0.47 -9.52
C GLU A 263 -4.89 -0.05 -8.25
N ALA A 264 -4.44 -0.45 -7.07
CA ALA A 264 -5.17 -0.19 -5.83
C ALA A 264 -5.45 1.30 -5.57
N HIS A 265 -4.61 2.20 -6.07
CA HIS A 265 -4.77 3.65 -5.95
C HIS A 265 -5.13 4.35 -7.27
N SER A 266 -5.08 3.66 -8.40
CA SER A 266 -5.32 4.24 -9.72
C SER A 266 -6.70 3.91 -10.31
N LEU A 267 -7.32 2.78 -9.92
CA LEU A 267 -8.70 2.47 -10.28
C LEU A 267 -9.68 3.55 -9.76
N GLY A 268 -10.48 4.11 -10.65
CA GLY A 268 -11.39 5.22 -10.34
C GLY A 268 -10.69 6.58 -10.20
N VAL A 269 -9.38 6.67 -10.47
CA VAL A 269 -8.56 7.87 -10.28
C VAL A 269 -7.90 8.31 -11.59
N LEU A 270 -7.13 7.42 -12.22
CA LEU A 270 -6.45 7.69 -13.48
C LEU A 270 -7.35 7.33 -14.68
N GLY A 271 -7.06 7.99 -15.79
CA GLY A 271 -7.84 7.85 -17.01
C GLY A 271 -9.08 8.78 -17.02
N LYS A 272 -9.71 8.89 -18.19
CA LYS A 272 -10.87 9.78 -18.37
C LYS A 272 -12.11 9.25 -17.64
N THR A 273 -12.27 7.93 -17.65
CA THR A 273 -13.43 7.23 -17.04
C THR A 273 -13.04 6.43 -15.79
N GLY A 274 -11.79 6.55 -15.32
CA GLY A 274 -11.31 5.88 -14.11
C GLY A 274 -10.84 4.45 -14.31
N ARG A 275 -10.51 4.05 -15.55
CA ARG A 275 -10.00 2.71 -15.86
C ARG A 275 -8.51 2.51 -15.52
N GLY A 276 -7.90 3.45 -14.79
CA GLY A 276 -6.55 3.32 -14.30
C GLY A 276 -5.47 3.79 -15.27
N VAL A 277 -4.24 3.30 -15.06
CA VAL A 277 -3.05 3.82 -15.74
C VAL A 277 -3.02 3.48 -17.23
N ALA A 278 -3.62 2.37 -17.65
CA ALA A 278 -3.70 2.03 -19.08
C ALA A 278 -4.53 3.04 -19.86
N GLU A 279 -5.72 3.39 -19.36
CA GLU A 279 -6.57 4.44 -19.98
C GLU A 279 -5.89 5.80 -19.95
N HIS A 280 -5.14 6.11 -18.87
CA HIS A 280 -4.41 7.37 -18.75
C HIS A 280 -3.44 7.59 -19.92
N TYR A 281 -2.74 6.54 -20.34
CA TYR A 281 -1.79 6.59 -21.45
C TYR A 281 -2.38 6.19 -22.80
N GLY A 282 -3.64 5.77 -22.87
CA GLY A 282 -4.25 5.22 -24.08
C GLY A 282 -3.61 3.91 -24.57
N VAL A 283 -3.13 3.11 -23.63
CA VAL A 283 -2.48 1.82 -23.89
C VAL A 283 -3.54 0.71 -23.85
N ASP A 284 -3.41 -0.26 -24.75
CA ASP A 284 -4.22 -1.49 -24.70
C ASP A 284 -3.95 -2.26 -23.39
N PRO A 285 -4.96 -2.40 -22.50
CA PRO A 285 -4.76 -3.03 -21.19
C PRO A 285 -4.31 -4.49 -21.28
N ARG A 286 -4.56 -5.19 -22.41
CA ARG A 286 -4.10 -6.56 -22.65
C ARG A 286 -2.58 -6.69 -22.77
N GLN A 287 -1.85 -5.59 -22.85
CA GLN A 287 -0.39 -5.58 -22.86
C GLN A 287 0.23 -5.75 -21.45
N VAL A 288 -0.54 -5.63 -20.39
CA VAL A 288 -0.15 -5.96 -19.01
C VAL A 288 -0.61 -7.38 -18.70
N ASP A 289 0.23 -8.20 -18.06
CA ASP A 289 -0.08 -9.61 -17.85
C ASP A 289 -0.98 -9.83 -16.63
N LEU A 290 -0.78 -9.03 -15.58
CA LEU A 290 -1.54 -9.10 -14.34
C LEU A 290 -1.98 -7.69 -13.92
N TRP A 291 -3.27 -7.46 -13.88
CA TRP A 291 -3.88 -6.32 -13.23
C TRP A 291 -4.30 -6.71 -11.81
N MET A 292 -3.65 -6.12 -10.82
CA MET A 292 -4.07 -6.25 -9.42
C MET A 292 -4.89 -5.03 -9.03
N GLY A 293 -5.96 -5.25 -8.27
CA GLY A 293 -6.70 -4.15 -7.66
C GLY A 293 -7.29 -4.50 -6.30
N THR A 294 -7.83 -3.50 -5.65
CA THR A 294 -8.51 -3.66 -4.36
C THR A 294 -9.98 -3.25 -4.44
N LEU A 295 -10.83 -3.99 -3.73
CA LEU A 295 -12.23 -3.61 -3.51
C LEU A 295 -12.38 -2.60 -2.37
N SER A 296 -11.30 -2.34 -1.60
CA SER A 296 -11.37 -1.64 -0.32
C SER A 296 -11.24 -0.12 -0.41
N LYS A 297 -11.10 0.43 -1.61
CA LYS A 297 -10.94 1.87 -1.83
C LYS A 297 -12.09 2.40 -2.70
N THR A 298 -11.85 2.70 -3.96
CA THR A 298 -12.87 3.22 -4.89
C THR A 298 -14.14 2.37 -4.92
N LEU A 299 -14.02 1.05 -4.81
CA LEU A 299 -15.18 0.15 -4.87
C LEU A 299 -15.90 -0.05 -3.51
N GLY A 300 -15.54 0.71 -2.47
CA GLY A 300 -16.30 0.83 -1.22
C GLY A 300 -16.61 -0.46 -0.47
N SER A 301 -15.77 -1.50 -0.60
CA SER A 301 -15.98 -2.81 -0.01
C SER A 301 -14.73 -3.31 0.75
N CYS A 302 -14.52 -4.61 0.81
CA CYS A 302 -13.31 -5.23 1.32
C CYS A 302 -12.94 -6.41 0.42
N GLY A 303 -11.68 -6.50 0.02
CA GLY A 303 -11.19 -7.55 -0.87
C GLY A 303 -10.17 -7.02 -1.87
N GLY A 304 -9.79 -7.89 -2.79
CA GLY A 304 -8.96 -7.54 -3.94
C GLY A 304 -9.17 -8.52 -5.07
N TYR A 305 -8.52 -8.29 -6.20
CA TYR A 305 -8.69 -9.12 -7.39
C TYR A 305 -7.43 -9.12 -8.26
N ILE A 306 -7.32 -10.14 -9.10
CA ILE A 306 -6.38 -10.21 -10.23
C ILE A 306 -7.19 -10.43 -11.49
N CYS A 307 -6.98 -9.57 -12.50
CA CYS A 307 -7.44 -9.78 -13.87
C CYS A 307 -6.24 -10.12 -14.76
N GLY A 308 -6.44 -11.02 -15.73
CA GLY A 308 -5.39 -11.43 -16.66
C GLY A 308 -5.84 -12.55 -17.59
N HIS A 309 -4.86 -13.29 -18.11
CA HIS A 309 -5.10 -14.46 -18.96
C HIS A 309 -5.84 -15.56 -18.20
N LYS A 310 -6.78 -16.26 -18.84
CA LYS A 310 -7.59 -17.32 -18.20
C LYS A 310 -6.75 -18.43 -17.55
N ASP A 311 -5.65 -18.85 -18.21
CA ASP A 311 -4.80 -19.91 -17.68
C ASP A 311 -4.08 -19.46 -16.40
N LEU A 312 -3.67 -18.17 -16.30
CA LEU A 312 -3.17 -17.58 -15.06
C LEU A 312 -4.22 -17.64 -13.96
N ILE A 313 -5.44 -17.22 -14.28
CA ILE A 313 -6.54 -17.22 -13.28
C ILE A 313 -6.87 -18.63 -12.82
N GLU A 314 -6.83 -19.62 -13.71
CA GLU A 314 -7.01 -21.03 -13.36
C GLU A 314 -5.89 -21.50 -12.40
N VAL A 315 -4.63 -21.20 -12.68
CA VAL A 315 -3.52 -21.49 -11.77
C VAL A 315 -3.77 -20.89 -10.38
N LEU A 316 -4.20 -19.62 -10.31
CA LEU A 316 -4.47 -18.95 -9.04
C LEU A 316 -5.64 -19.59 -8.28
N LYS A 317 -6.69 -20.03 -8.96
CA LYS A 317 -7.85 -20.73 -8.35
C LYS A 317 -7.46 -22.02 -7.65
N TYR A 318 -6.40 -22.70 -8.08
CA TYR A 318 -5.96 -23.98 -7.51
C TYR A 318 -4.72 -23.87 -6.63
N HIS A 319 -3.86 -22.87 -6.82
CA HIS A 319 -2.56 -22.80 -6.16
C HIS A 319 -2.36 -21.58 -5.25
N SER A 320 -3.26 -20.59 -5.28
CA SER A 320 -3.13 -19.40 -4.45
C SER A 320 -3.66 -19.64 -3.03
N PRO A 321 -2.80 -19.67 -1.98
CA PRO A 321 -3.24 -20.07 -0.63
C PRO A 321 -4.32 -19.16 -0.04
N GLY A 322 -4.24 -17.86 -0.28
CA GLY A 322 -5.23 -16.88 0.21
C GLY A 322 -6.59 -16.97 -0.48
N PHE A 323 -6.72 -17.78 -1.53
CA PHE A 323 -8.00 -18.13 -2.15
C PHE A 323 -8.46 -19.52 -1.72
N VAL A 324 -7.60 -20.52 -1.89
CA VAL A 324 -7.94 -21.95 -1.65
C VAL A 324 -8.30 -22.22 -0.20
N TYR A 325 -7.54 -21.64 0.74
CA TYR A 325 -7.70 -21.88 2.18
C TYR A 325 -8.41 -20.75 2.92
N SER A 326 -9.04 -19.83 2.19
CA SER A 326 -9.84 -18.75 2.75
C SER A 326 -11.33 -18.97 2.51
N VAL A 327 -12.18 -18.41 3.36
CA VAL A 327 -13.60 -18.27 3.07
C VAL A 327 -13.81 -17.38 1.84
N GLY A 328 -14.83 -17.61 1.04
CA GLY A 328 -15.17 -16.73 -0.09
C GLY A 328 -15.59 -15.33 0.38
N LEU A 329 -15.50 -14.35 -0.53
CA LEU A 329 -15.96 -12.99 -0.25
C LEU A 329 -17.39 -12.99 0.30
N PRO A 330 -17.67 -12.24 1.39
CA PRO A 330 -19.02 -12.12 1.91
C PRO A 330 -19.98 -11.53 0.88
N PRO A 331 -21.22 -12.08 0.75
CA PRO A 331 -22.19 -11.59 -0.22
C PRO A 331 -22.44 -10.06 -0.16
N PRO A 332 -22.61 -9.44 1.03
CA PRO A 332 -22.83 -8.00 1.09
C PRO A 332 -21.69 -7.18 0.50
N GLY A 333 -20.44 -7.57 0.81
CA GLY A 333 -19.25 -6.89 0.28
C GLY A 333 -19.09 -7.11 -1.23
N THR A 334 -19.40 -8.31 -1.72
CA THR A 334 -19.37 -8.64 -3.15
C THR A 334 -20.39 -7.82 -3.94
N ALA A 335 -21.64 -7.72 -3.42
CA ALA A 335 -22.70 -6.92 -4.04
C ALA A 335 -22.40 -5.43 -4.00
N ALA A 336 -21.85 -4.93 -2.90
CA ALA A 336 -21.40 -3.55 -2.77
C ALA A 336 -20.34 -3.20 -3.82
N ALA A 337 -19.30 -4.03 -3.97
CA ALA A 337 -18.24 -3.82 -4.95
C ALA A 337 -18.76 -3.83 -6.40
N LEU A 338 -19.66 -4.77 -6.71
CA LEU A 338 -20.28 -4.84 -8.05
C LEU A 338 -21.12 -3.58 -8.33
N ALA A 339 -21.95 -3.16 -7.39
CA ALA A 339 -22.77 -1.95 -7.55
C ALA A 339 -21.88 -0.68 -7.66
N ALA A 340 -20.80 -0.60 -6.91
CA ALA A 340 -19.85 0.51 -7.00
C ALA A 340 -19.12 0.54 -8.35
N LEU A 341 -18.76 -0.63 -8.92
CA LEU A 341 -18.16 -0.71 -10.25
C LEU A 341 -19.14 -0.26 -11.35
N GLU A 342 -20.41 -0.64 -11.24
CA GLU A 342 -21.44 -0.17 -12.19
C GLU A 342 -21.67 1.35 -12.08
N LEU A 343 -21.65 1.91 -10.87
CA LEU A 343 -21.72 3.35 -10.68
C LEU A 343 -20.49 4.09 -11.25
N LEU A 344 -19.29 3.54 -11.06
CA LEU A 344 -18.06 4.09 -11.66
C LEU A 344 -18.20 4.19 -13.19
N LYS A 345 -18.76 3.15 -13.82
CA LYS A 345 -19.00 3.13 -15.28
C LYS A 345 -20.08 4.12 -15.72
N ALA A 346 -21.12 4.29 -14.89
CA ALA A 346 -22.27 5.13 -15.21
C ALA A 346 -22.05 6.63 -14.92
N GLU A 347 -21.17 6.95 -13.96
CA GLU A 347 -20.99 8.33 -13.44
C GLU A 347 -19.53 8.81 -13.59
N PRO A 348 -18.99 8.96 -14.81
CA PRO A 348 -17.60 9.37 -15.04
C PRO A 348 -17.27 10.78 -14.53
N ASP A 349 -18.28 11.64 -14.33
CA ASP A 349 -18.08 12.98 -13.75
C ASP A 349 -17.51 12.92 -12.31
N ARG A 350 -17.69 11.82 -11.58
CA ARG A 350 -17.02 11.65 -10.28
C ARG A 350 -15.50 11.61 -10.45
N VAL A 351 -15.03 10.91 -11.47
CA VAL A 351 -13.59 10.85 -11.81
C VAL A 351 -13.08 12.22 -12.22
N GLN A 352 -13.85 12.96 -13.00
CA GLN A 352 -13.51 14.32 -13.40
C GLN A 352 -13.42 15.24 -12.18
N ARG A 353 -14.43 15.25 -11.30
CA ARG A 353 -14.41 16.06 -10.06
C ARG A 353 -13.22 15.69 -9.16
N LEU A 354 -12.92 14.40 -9.00
CA LEU A 354 -11.75 13.98 -8.24
C LEU A 354 -10.46 14.57 -8.81
N ARG A 355 -10.29 14.51 -10.12
CA ARG A 355 -9.11 15.06 -10.82
C ARG A 355 -9.02 16.58 -10.64
N GLU A 356 -10.12 17.29 -10.82
CA GLU A 356 -10.19 18.74 -10.61
C GLU A 356 -9.81 19.10 -9.16
N ASN A 357 -10.34 18.38 -8.17
CA ASN A 357 -10.03 18.59 -6.77
C ASN A 357 -8.55 18.27 -6.44
N GLY A 358 -8.01 17.20 -7.00
CA GLY A 358 -6.62 16.81 -6.80
C GLY A 358 -5.64 17.82 -7.37
N HIS A 359 -5.87 18.26 -8.62
CA HIS A 359 -5.06 19.32 -9.25
C HIS A 359 -5.18 20.64 -8.49
N PHE A 360 -6.39 21.01 -8.08
CA PHE A 360 -6.61 22.21 -7.29
C PHE A 360 -5.89 22.15 -5.94
N PHE A 361 -5.90 21.01 -5.25
CA PHE A 361 -5.12 20.82 -4.02
C PHE A 361 -3.63 21.01 -4.27
N LEU A 362 -3.10 20.38 -5.31
CA LEU A 362 -1.69 20.46 -5.67
C LEU A 362 -1.26 21.90 -5.99
N GLU A 363 -2.05 22.63 -6.78
CA GLU A 363 -1.78 24.02 -7.14
C GLU A 363 -1.80 24.94 -5.91
N GLU A 364 -2.82 24.85 -5.08
CA GLU A 364 -2.92 25.67 -3.88
C GLU A 364 -1.79 25.36 -2.88
N ALA A 365 -1.42 24.08 -2.73
CA ALA A 365 -0.28 23.66 -1.90
C ALA A 365 1.04 24.26 -2.40
N LYS A 366 1.29 24.21 -3.71
CA LYS A 366 2.48 24.82 -4.33
C LYS A 366 2.50 26.35 -4.19
N LYS A 367 1.35 27.03 -4.38
CA LYS A 367 1.21 28.47 -4.14
C LYS A 367 1.53 28.85 -2.70
N ALA A 368 1.14 28.00 -1.74
CA ALA A 368 1.45 28.17 -0.33
C ALA A 368 2.90 27.82 0.05
N GLY A 369 3.75 27.44 -0.90
CA GLY A 369 5.14 27.07 -0.67
C GLY A 369 5.32 25.72 0.03
N LEU A 370 4.33 24.82 -0.02
CA LEU A 370 4.40 23.47 0.56
C LEU A 370 5.10 22.52 -0.42
N ASP A 371 5.97 21.67 0.10
CA ASP A 371 6.65 20.63 -0.67
C ASP A 371 5.72 19.42 -0.85
N THR A 372 5.23 19.26 -2.07
CA THR A 372 4.33 18.17 -2.47
C THR A 372 5.05 17.00 -3.14
N MET A 373 6.37 16.98 -3.07
CA MET A 373 7.21 15.94 -3.68
C MET A 373 6.93 15.77 -5.18
N THR A 374 6.86 14.53 -5.66
CA THR A 374 6.60 14.16 -7.07
C THR A 374 5.12 14.01 -7.40
N SER A 375 4.21 14.39 -6.51
CA SER A 375 2.79 14.17 -6.71
C SER A 375 2.28 14.79 -8.02
N ALA A 376 1.52 14.01 -8.76
CA ALA A 376 0.85 14.42 -9.99
C ALA A 376 -0.51 15.12 -9.73
N GLY A 377 -0.95 15.22 -8.46
CA GLY A 377 -2.16 15.94 -8.10
C GLY A 377 -3.45 15.22 -8.45
N TYR A 378 -3.49 13.91 -8.25
CA TYR A 378 -4.73 13.12 -8.32
C TYR A 378 -5.32 12.89 -6.93
N SER A 379 -5.55 11.63 -6.55
CA SER A 379 -6.17 11.28 -5.26
C SER A 379 -5.21 11.32 -4.07
N VAL A 380 -3.91 11.38 -4.31
CA VAL A 380 -2.87 11.34 -3.26
C VAL A 380 -1.94 12.53 -3.41
N VAL A 381 -1.91 13.41 -2.41
CA VAL A 381 -0.95 14.53 -2.36
C VAL A 381 -0.25 14.52 -1.01
N PRO A 382 1.04 14.16 -0.94
CA PRO A 382 1.83 14.30 0.27
C PRO A 382 2.24 15.75 0.48
N ILE A 383 2.48 16.12 1.75
CA ILE A 383 3.17 17.35 2.14
C ILE A 383 4.37 16.94 2.99
N MET A 384 5.58 17.18 2.48
CA MET A 384 6.84 16.83 3.14
C MET A 384 7.04 17.68 4.38
N ILE A 385 7.31 17.03 5.51
CA ILE A 385 7.59 17.68 6.81
C ILE A 385 9.04 17.45 7.24
N GLY A 386 9.61 16.31 6.82
CA GLY A 386 11.00 15.93 7.06
C GLY A 386 11.31 15.44 8.49
N CYS A 387 10.39 15.58 9.45
CA CYS A 387 10.60 15.20 10.84
C CYS A 387 9.35 14.59 11.47
N SER A 388 9.47 13.39 12.04
CA SER A 388 8.33 12.67 12.66
C SER A 388 7.66 13.47 13.79
N ILE A 389 8.42 14.12 14.67
CA ILE A 389 7.88 14.93 15.77
C ILE A 389 7.05 16.10 15.22
N ARG A 390 7.55 16.79 14.22
CA ARG A 390 6.82 17.90 13.58
C ARG A 390 5.58 17.41 12.84
N ALA A 391 5.65 16.26 12.18
CA ALA A 391 4.51 15.69 11.48
C ALA A 391 3.37 15.33 12.45
N VAL A 392 3.68 14.68 13.58
CA VAL A 392 2.70 14.37 14.62
C VAL A 392 2.10 15.66 15.22
N ARG A 393 2.94 16.64 15.58
CA ARG A 393 2.46 17.94 16.09
C ARG A 393 1.58 18.69 15.11
N LEU A 394 1.90 18.63 13.83
CA LEU A 394 1.05 19.23 12.79
C LEU A 394 -0.30 18.53 12.73
N THR A 395 -0.33 17.20 12.75
CA THR A 395 -1.58 16.41 12.81
C THR A 395 -2.45 16.81 14.00
N GLU A 396 -1.89 16.92 15.21
CA GLU A 396 -2.66 17.38 16.40
C GLU A 396 -3.28 18.75 16.22
N ARG A 397 -2.52 19.70 15.65
CA ARG A 397 -3.02 21.05 15.39
C ARG A 397 -4.09 21.07 14.33
N LEU A 398 -3.94 20.28 13.27
CA LEU A 398 -4.94 20.13 12.22
C LEU A 398 -6.24 19.53 12.76
N LEU A 399 -6.16 18.49 13.61
CA LEU A 399 -7.33 17.93 14.29
C LEU A 399 -8.03 18.97 15.16
N ALA A 400 -7.27 19.81 15.91
CA ALA A 400 -7.84 20.90 16.69
C ALA A 400 -8.54 21.96 15.80
N ARG A 401 -8.14 22.10 14.55
CA ARG A 401 -8.73 23.01 13.54
C ARG A 401 -9.82 22.35 12.70
N GLY A 402 -10.24 21.13 13.02
CA GLY A 402 -11.29 20.45 12.30
C GLY A 402 -10.83 19.73 11.02
N ILE A 403 -9.54 19.39 10.89
CA ILE A 403 -8.98 18.71 9.72
C ILE A 403 -8.37 17.38 10.15
N ASN A 404 -8.78 16.28 9.53
CA ASN A 404 -8.21 14.95 9.71
C ASN A 404 -7.23 14.64 8.56
N ALA A 405 -5.94 14.75 8.85
CA ALA A 405 -4.85 14.33 7.96
C ALA A 405 -3.78 13.62 8.78
N LEU A 406 -3.42 12.39 8.40
CA LEU A 406 -2.57 11.53 9.21
C LEU A 406 -1.09 11.61 8.78
N PRO A 407 -0.17 11.52 9.76
CA PRO A 407 1.24 11.54 9.48
C PRO A 407 1.72 10.17 9.02
N ILE A 408 2.66 10.16 8.08
CA ILE A 408 3.48 9.02 7.73
C ILE A 408 4.87 9.30 8.32
N ILE A 409 5.27 8.49 9.30
CA ILE A 409 6.47 8.69 10.10
C ILE A 409 7.35 7.44 10.11
N HIS A 410 8.58 7.57 10.58
CA HIS A 410 9.43 6.41 10.84
C HIS A 410 8.72 5.39 11.77
N PRO A 411 8.78 4.07 11.49
CA PRO A 411 9.60 3.40 10.48
C PRO A 411 8.93 3.24 9.10
N ALA A 412 7.71 3.78 8.87
CA ALA A 412 7.02 3.68 7.58
C ALA A 412 7.72 4.43 6.45
N VAL A 413 8.53 5.42 6.79
CA VAL A 413 9.41 6.17 5.89
C VAL A 413 10.74 6.41 6.58
N PRO A 414 11.83 6.73 5.85
CA PRO A 414 13.11 7.15 6.45
C PRO A 414 12.92 8.34 7.40
N MET A 415 13.83 8.48 8.38
CA MET A 415 13.69 9.49 9.45
C MET A 415 13.50 10.93 8.95
N LYS A 416 14.13 11.30 7.82
CA LYS A 416 14.02 12.63 7.21
C LYS A 416 12.89 12.75 6.17
N ALA A 417 12.09 11.72 5.98
CA ALA A 417 11.05 11.65 4.95
C ALA A 417 9.63 11.62 5.54
N ALA A 418 9.47 12.04 6.81
CA ALA A 418 8.17 12.16 7.44
C ALA A 418 7.30 13.19 6.70
N ARG A 419 6.04 12.84 6.44
CA ARG A 419 5.09 13.63 5.65
C ARG A 419 3.69 13.51 6.21
N LEU A 420 2.81 14.45 5.90
CA LEU A 420 1.37 14.23 5.94
C LEU A 420 0.91 13.79 4.56
N ARG A 421 0.00 12.84 4.51
CA ARG A 421 -0.57 12.34 3.26
C ARG A 421 -2.04 12.71 3.21
N PHE A 422 -2.42 13.46 2.19
CA PHE A 422 -3.78 13.89 1.94
C PHE A 422 -4.40 13.03 0.86
N PHE A 423 -5.52 12.37 1.18
CA PHE A 423 -6.35 11.67 0.21
C PHE A 423 -7.48 12.59 -0.23
N ILE A 424 -7.47 12.93 -1.49
CA ILE A 424 -8.48 13.78 -2.12
C ILE A 424 -9.62 12.91 -2.61
N THR A 425 -10.84 13.38 -2.50
CA THR A 425 -12.04 12.70 -2.99
C THR A 425 -12.84 13.61 -3.93
N SER A 426 -13.72 13.02 -4.74
CA SER A 426 -14.66 13.76 -5.58
C SER A 426 -15.66 14.61 -4.79
N GLU A 427 -15.82 14.31 -3.48
CA GLU A 427 -16.78 14.95 -2.58
C GLU A 427 -16.19 16.14 -1.80
N HIS A 428 -14.87 16.38 -1.86
CA HIS A 428 -14.27 17.58 -1.31
C HIS A 428 -14.71 18.82 -2.09
N THR A 429 -14.99 19.92 -1.37
CA THR A 429 -15.22 21.23 -2.02
C THR A 429 -13.90 22.00 -2.15
N GLN A 430 -13.82 22.88 -3.14
CA GLN A 430 -12.66 23.77 -3.30
C GLN A 430 -12.43 24.67 -2.08
N GLU A 431 -13.50 25.08 -1.39
CA GLU A 431 -13.41 25.84 -0.15
C GLU A 431 -12.75 25.04 0.97
N GLN A 432 -13.15 23.76 1.16
CA GLN A 432 -12.50 22.86 2.12
C GLN A 432 -11.02 22.68 1.80
N ILE A 433 -10.68 22.50 0.54
CA ILE A 433 -9.29 22.33 0.09
C ILE A 433 -8.49 23.60 0.38
N ARG A 434 -8.95 24.77 -0.05
CA ARG A 434 -8.25 26.06 0.14
C ARG A 434 -8.04 26.35 1.62
N SER A 435 -9.12 26.30 2.43
CA SER A 435 -9.02 26.51 3.87
C SER A 435 -8.05 25.54 4.55
N THR A 436 -8.05 24.27 4.12
CA THR A 436 -7.10 23.27 4.64
C THR A 436 -5.66 23.65 4.34
N ILE A 437 -5.35 24.04 3.10
CA ILE A 437 -3.99 24.43 2.70
C ILE A 437 -3.52 25.67 3.47
N GLU A 438 -4.36 26.68 3.61
CA GLU A 438 -4.05 27.88 4.41
C GLU A 438 -3.72 27.53 5.86
N ILE A 439 -4.51 26.66 6.48
CA ILE A 439 -4.31 26.20 7.85
C ILE A 439 -3.01 25.38 7.95
N VAL A 440 -2.76 24.46 7.01
CA VAL A 440 -1.51 23.64 6.99
C VAL A 440 -0.29 24.54 6.90
N ALA A 441 -0.27 25.50 6.00
CA ALA A 441 0.86 26.42 5.82
C ALA A 441 1.09 27.30 7.08
N ALA A 442 0.03 27.81 7.66
CA ALA A 442 0.10 28.63 8.88
C ALA A 442 0.62 27.84 10.08
N GLU A 443 0.07 26.63 10.32
CA GLU A 443 0.47 25.79 11.45
C GLU A 443 1.90 25.24 11.28
N LEU A 444 2.30 24.86 10.06
CA LEU A 444 3.66 24.41 9.77
C LEU A 444 4.69 25.55 10.02
N SER A 445 4.40 26.77 9.57
CA SER A 445 5.20 27.96 9.86
C SER A 445 5.27 28.23 11.37
N GLY A 446 4.14 28.13 12.07
CA GLY A 446 4.06 28.30 13.54
C GLY A 446 4.88 27.27 14.30
N ILE A 447 4.93 26.00 13.84
CA ILE A 447 5.76 24.95 14.42
C ILE A 447 7.25 25.28 14.21
N ALA A 448 7.66 25.72 13.02
CA ALA A 448 9.03 26.05 12.72
C ALA A 448 9.57 27.20 13.59
N LYS A 449 8.75 28.22 13.86
CA LYS A 449 9.11 29.39 14.70
C LYS A 449 9.22 29.06 16.20
N ARG A 450 8.47 28.08 16.70
CA ARG A 450 8.34 27.76 18.12
C ARG A 450 9.25 26.60 18.57
N GLN A 451 10.17 26.13 17.76
CA GLN A 451 11.08 25.05 18.15
C GLN A 451 11.93 25.47 19.36
N SER A 452 11.81 24.68 20.44
CA SER A 452 12.68 24.83 21.61
C SER A 452 14.12 24.47 21.26
N LEU A 453 15.09 24.97 22.07
CA LEU A 453 16.49 24.58 21.96
C LEU A 453 16.69 23.08 22.06
N VAL A 454 15.88 22.40 22.92
CA VAL A 454 15.90 20.96 23.11
C VAL A 454 15.44 20.24 21.84
N GLU A 455 14.35 20.69 21.20
CA GLU A 455 13.88 20.12 19.92
C GLU A 455 14.94 20.28 18.83
N ARG A 456 15.59 21.44 18.72
CA ARG A 456 16.69 21.68 17.75
C ARG A 456 17.87 20.76 18.00
N ALA A 457 18.27 20.58 19.27
CA ALA A 457 19.37 19.69 19.64
C ALA A 457 19.04 18.23 19.35
N THR A 458 17.83 17.76 19.71
CA THR A 458 17.38 16.39 19.43
C THR A 458 17.29 16.13 17.93
N LEU A 459 16.78 17.06 17.14
CA LEU A 459 16.72 16.97 15.69
C LEU A 459 18.11 16.95 15.05
N ALA A 460 19.09 17.64 15.62
CA ALA A 460 20.47 17.61 15.16
C ALA A 460 21.16 16.27 15.45
N VAL A 461 20.77 15.57 16.51
CA VAL A 461 21.29 14.23 16.87
C VAL A 461 20.60 13.12 16.11
N VAL A 462 19.27 13.16 15.99
CA VAL A 462 18.44 12.17 15.28
C VAL A 462 18.53 12.35 13.75
N GLY A 463 18.96 13.51 13.31
CA GLY A 463 19.15 13.85 11.89
C GLY A 463 20.56 13.59 11.34
N ARG A 464 21.46 13.03 12.15
CA ARG A 464 22.78 12.53 11.73
C ARG A 464 22.75 11.01 11.60
#